data_cbc37f253996570c7829729b1f5f27ed
#
_entry.id   cbc37f253996570c7829729b1f5f27ed
#
_cell.length_a   1.000
_cell.length_b   1.000
_cell.length_c   1.000
_cell.angle_alpha   90.00
_cell.angle_beta   90.00
_cell.angle_gamma   90.00
#
_symmetry.space_group_name_H-M   'P 1'
#
loop_
_entity.id
_entity.type
_entity.pdbx_description
1 polymer ?
#
loop_
_entity_poly.entity_id
_entity_poly.type
_entity_poly.pdbx_seq_one_letter_code
_entity_poly.pdbx_strand_id
1 'polypeptide(L)'
;MSSATATASIATAELRMMLRNRTVALSALLVPLAFGAFLLFTNGASAGGVLAGIQIIGMVGMGVYVSATTTLAARRQTLFLKRLRGGAVSDPSILTGLLAPVVVVSLAQLAIVLGVLAAQEPPVHAWLLIVAVLLAEAMFVGLALATAGFSTSPEHAQYTTLPLFFLTLGTAIWFQLTGVDDLIAVKRLLPGGGLMELIVLAWNGGDLGLLPWLLLPSVGWAVLGVLAAVRFFRWEPRR
;
A
#
# COMPACT_ATOMS: atom_id res chain seq x y z
N MET A 1 20.74 9.06 -21.29
CA MET A 1 20.56 8.06 -20.22
C MET A 1 19.39 7.18 -20.58
N SER A 2 19.47 5.86 -20.35
CA SER A 2 18.30 5.00 -20.54
C SER A 2 17.22 5.34 -19.49
N SER A 3 15.95 5.07 -19.79
CA SER A 3 14.84 5.26 -18.84
C SER A 3 15.08 4.52 -17.51
N ALA A 4 15.62 3.30 -17.59
CA ALA A 4 15.95 2.49 -16.41
C ALA A 4 17.02 3.14 -15.51
N THR A 5 18.08 3.71 -16.11
CA THR A 5 19.14 4.41 -15.37
C THR A 5 18.60 5.66 -14.66
N ALA A 6 17.71 6.41 -15.32
CA ALA A 6 17.08 7.58 -14.74
C ALA A 6 16.19 7.20 -13.55
N THR A 7 15.33 6.17 -13.69
CA THR A 7 14.51 5.64 -12.62
C THR A 7 15.34 5.20 -11.41
N ALA A 8 16.41 4.42 -11.64
CA ALA A 8 17.30 3.96 -10.57
C ALA A 8 18.00 5.10 -9.85
N SER A 9 18.44 6.13 -10.59
CA SER A 9 19.07 7.31 -9.99
C SER A 9 18.11 8.10 -9.10
N ILE A 10 16.86 8.30 -9.53
CA ILE A 10 15.82 8.96 -8.73
C ILE A 10 15.51 8.11 -7.49
N ALA A 11 15.30 6.81 -7.64
CA ALA A 11 15.00 5.92 -6.53
C ALA A 11 16.11 5.90 -5.47
N THR A 12 17.37 5.83 -5.91
CA THR A 12 18.52 5.87 -5.00
C THR A 12 18.64 7.21 -4.26
N ALA A 13 18.39 8.32 -4.96
CA ALA A 13 18.38 9.64 -4.35
C ALA A 13 17.27 9.79 -3.29
N GLU A 14 16.05 9.33 -3.62
CA GLU A 14 14.92 9.35 -2.68
C GLU A 14 15.17 8.47 -1.45
N LEU A 15 15.67 7.25 -1.65
CA LEU A 15 16.01 6.35 -0.54
C LEU A 15 17.07 6.98 0.38
N ARG A 16 18.12 7.57 -0.19
CA ARG A 16 19.14 8.28 0.60
C ARG A 16 18.57 9.48 1.36
N MET A 17 17.68 10.26 0.74
CA MET A 17 17.03 11.39 1.42
C MET A 17 16.13 10.91 2.57
N MET A 18 15.36 9.83 2.36
CA MET A 18 14.53 9.24 3.39
C MET A 18 15.38 8.76 4.58
N LEU A 19 16.46 8.03 4.34
CA LEU A 19 17.34 7.51 5.39
C LEU A 19 18.16 8.60 6.10
N ARG A 20 18.51 9.70 5.42
CA ARG A 20 19.23 10.83 6.03
C ARG A 20 18.35 11.70 6.93
N ASN A 21 17.07 11.76 6.68
CA ASN A 21 16.13 12.44 7.56
C ASN A 21 15.65 11.49 8.66
N ARG A 22 16.26 11.61 9.86
CA ARG A 22 16.00 10.71 10.99
C ARG A 22 14.51 10.61 11.35
N THR A 23 13.79 11.73 11.35
CA THR A 23 12.36 11.74 11.66
C THR A 23 11.55 10.98 10.62
N VAL A 24 11.81 11.22 9.34
CA VAL A 24 11.13 10.51 8.23
C VAL A 24 11.49 9.03 8.24
N ALA A 25 12.78 8.69 8.43
CA ALA A 25 13.22 7.29 8.49
C ALA A 25 12.58 6.56 9.67
N LEU A 26 12.56 7.16 10.85
CA LEU A 26 11.95 6.57 12.04
C LEU A 26 10.44 6.38 11.85
N SER A 27 9.72 7.39 11.35
CA SER A 27 8.28 7.26 11.14
C SER A 27 7.94 6.24 10.04
N ALA A 28 8.66 6.23 8.93
CA ALA A 28 8.44 5.29 7.83
C ALA A 28 8.78 3.83 8.19
N LEU A 29 9.75 3.62 9.09
CA LEU A 29 10.16 2.29 9.51
C LEU A 29 9.45 1.83 10.79
N LEU A 30 9.42 2.67 11.83
CA LEU A 30 8.94 2.25 13.14
C LEU A 30 7.42 2.18 13.22
N VAL A 31 6.68 3.10 12.58
CA VAL A 31 5.21 3.13 12.73
C VAL A 31 4.56 1.86 12.17
N PRO A 32 4.83 1.42 10.92
CA PRO A 32 4.26 0.18 10.42
C PRO A 32 4.75 -1.06 11.16
N LEU A 33 6.05 -1.11 11.53
CA LEU A 33 6.58 -2.23 12.30
C LEU A 33 6.00 -2.29 13.72
N ALA A 34 5.82 -1.14 14.39
CA ALA A 34 5.19 -1.09 15.69
C ALA A 34 3.72 -1.54 15.63
N PHE A 35 3.00 -1.15 14.58
CA PHE A 35 1.64 -1.64 14.31
C PHE A 35 1.64 -3.17 14.15
N GLY A 36 2.52 -3.71 13.31
CA GLY A 36 2.65 -5.15 13.13
C GLY A 36 3.02 -5.88 14.43
N ALA A 37 4.01 -5.38 15.16
CA ALA A 37 4.45 -5.95 16.44
C ALA A 37 3.33 -5.87 17.51
N PHE A 38 2.60 -4.75 17.57
CA PHE A 38 1.45 -4.59 18.46
C PHE A 38 0.37 -5.64 18.22
N LEU A 39 0.01 -5.86 16.95
CA LEU A 39 -0.97 -6.87 16.58
C LEU A 39 -0.50 -8.30 16.90
N LEU A 40 0.78 -8.61 16.67
CA LEU A 40 1.37 -9.89 17.03
C LEU A 40 1.31 -10.12 18.55
N PHE A 41 1.63 -9.09 19.33
CA PHE A 41 1.66 -9.16 20.79
C PHE A 41 0.25 -9.34 21.39
N THR A 42 -0.75 -8.64 20.82
CA THR A 42 -2.13 -8.65 21.37
C THR A 42 -2.96 -9.86 20.95
N ASN A 43 -2.74 -10.40 19.74
CA ASN A 43 -3.56 -11.51 19.21
C ASN A 43 -2.86 -12.87 19.29
N GLY A 44 -1.55 -12.89 19.54
CA GLY A 44 -0.76 -14.11 19.40
C GLY A 44 -0.69 -14.57 17.94
N ALA A 45 -0.05 -15.71 17.71
CA ALA A 45 0.08 -16.24 16.35
C ALA A 45 -1.10 -17.08 15.85
N SER A 46 -2.02 -17.41 16.75
CA SER A 46 -3.16 -18.30 16.45
C SER A 46 -4.25 -17.67 15.57
N ALA A 47 -4.16 -16.38 15.27
CA ALA A 47 -5.13 -15.67 14.42
C ALA A 47 -4.86 -15.81 12.90
N GLY A 48 -3.81 -16.53 12.49
CA GLY A 48 -3.53 -16.99 11.13
C GLY A 48 -3.77 -15.93 10.03
N GLY A 49 -4.54 -16.29 9.03
CA GLY A 49 -4.79 -15.46 7.85
C GLY A 49 -5.51 -14.14 8.13
N VAL A 50 -6.34 -14.09 9.18
CA VAL A 50 -7.04 -12.85 9.55
C VAL A 50 -6.04 -11.80 10.06
N LEU A 51 -5.12 -12.21 10.92
CA LEU A 51 -4.07 -11.32 11.43
C LEU A 51 -3.14 -10.87 10.30
N ALA A 52 -2.73 -11.80 9.43
CA ALA A 52 -1.94 -11.48 8.25
C ALA A 52 -2.64 -10.44 7.36
N GLY A 53 -3.96 -10.58 7.15
CA GLY A 53 -4.76 -9.65 6.35
C GLY A 53 -4.79 -8.24 6.93
N ILE A 54 -5.08 -8.10 8.22
CA ILE A 54 -5.07 -6.80 8.89
C ILE A 54 -3.69 -6.17 8.87
N GLN A 55 -2.63 -6.97 9.07
CA GLN A 55 -1.25 -6.50 9.00
C GLN A 55 -0.88 -5.99 7.61
N ILE A 56 -1.16 -6.76 6.56
CA ILE A 56 -0.87 -6.35 5.17
C ILE A 56 -1.62 -5.05 4.85
N ILE A 57 -2.93 -5.00 5.08
CA ILE A 57 -3.77 -3.84 4.75
C ILE A 57 -3.34 -2.62 5.57
N GLY A 58 -3.11 -2.77 6.87
CA GLY A 58 -2.70 -1.68 7.76
C GLY A 58 -1.30 -1.18 7.45
N MET A 59 -0.32 -2.08 7.30
CA MET A 59 1.08 -1.70 7.04
C MET A 59 1.26 -1.08 5.66
N VAL A 60 0.66 -1.65 4.60
CA VAL A 60 0.72 -1.06 3.24
C VAL A 60 -0.05 0.26 3.19
N GLY A 61 -1.21 0.33 3.86
CA GLY A 61 -1.96 1.57 3.97
C GLY A 61 -1.16 2.70 4.64
N MET A 62 -0.49 2.45 5.74
CA MET A 62 0.36 3.43 6.44
C MET A 62 1.67 3.65 5.70
N GLY A 63 2.37 2.58 5.35
CA GLY A 63 3.71 2.59 4.77
C GLY A 63 3.74 3.09 3.33
N VAL A 64 2.78 2.70 2.49
CA VAL A 64 2.73 3.06 1.07
C VAL A 64 1.73 4.18 0.81
N TYR A 65 0.44 3.97 1.14
CA TYR A 65 -0.59 4.91 0.75
C TYR A 65 -0.38 6.31 1.36
N VAL A 66 -0.23 6.40 2.67
CA VAL A 66 -0.02 7.69 3.35
C VAL A 66 1.35 8.29 2.96
N SER A 67 2.42 7.49 3.00
CA SER A 67 3.78 7.96 2.72
C SER A 67 3.98 8.39 1.26
N ALA A 68 3.46 7.64 0.29
CA ALA A 68 3.54 8.02 -1.12
C ALA A 68 2.74 9.29 -1.41
N THR A 69 1.51 9.40 -0.85
CA THR A 69 0.67 10.60 -1.03
C THR A 69 1.36 11.84 -0.48
N THR A 70 1.91 11.78 0.74
CA THR A 70 2.61 12.89 1.37
C THR A 70 3.90 13.26 0.64
N THR A 71 4.67 12.26 0.19
CA THR A 71 5.88 12.48 -0.61
C THR A 71 5.56 13.18 -1.93
N LEU A 72 4.58 12.71 -2.67
CA LEU A 72 4.18 13.32 -3.94
C LEU A 72 3.66 14.75 -3.73
N ALA A 73 2.88 15.01 -2.69
CA ALA A 73 2.41 16.35 -2.34
C ALA A 73 3.58 17.29 -2.02
N ALA A 74 4.56 16.83 -1.23
CA ALA A 74 5.77 17.59 -0.90
C ALA A 74 6.62 17.90 -2.14
N ARG A 75 6.85 16.92 -3.00
CA ARG A 75 7.62 17.08 -4.23
C ARG A 75 6.94 18.03 -5.22
N ARG A 76 5.61 18.04 -5.25
CA ARG A 76 4.83 18.97 -6.06
C ARG A 76 4.89 20.39 -5.49
N GLN A 77 4.72 20.57 -4.19
CA GLN A 77 4.76 21.86 -3.52
C GLN A 77 6.09 22.58 -3.78
N THR A 78 7.21 21.87 -3.76
CA THR A 78 8.55 22.41 -4.04
C THR A 78 8.85 22.55 -5.53
N LEU A 79 7.87 22.33 -6.42
CA LEU A 79 8.03 22.31 -7.89
C LEU A 79 9.07 21.30 -8.39
N PHE A 80 9.47 20.36 -7.55
CA PHE A 80 10.47 19.33 -7.91
C PHE A 80 9.96 18.44 -9.04
N LEU A 81 8.68 18.01 -8.98
CA LEU A 81 8.05 17.23 -10.03
C LEU A 81 8.07 17.97 -11.38
N LYS A 82 7.74 19.28 -11.37
CA LYS A 82 7.78 20.11 -12.58
C LYS A 82 9.18 20.18 -13.18
N ARG A 83 10.20 20.34 -12.34
CA ARG A 83 11.61 20.39 -12.79
C ARG A 83 12.06 19.06 -13.39
N LEU A 84 11.70 17.92 -12.79
CA LEU A 84 12.01 16.60 -13.34
C LEU A 84 11.33 16.37 -14.69
N ARG A 85 10.07 16.78 -14.82
CA ARG A 85 9.31 16.66 -16.05
C ARG A 85 9.87 17.53 -17.22
N GLY A 86 10.51 18.66 -16.88
CA GLY A 86 11.21 19.50 -17.88
C GLY A 86 12.51 18.89 -18.43
N GLY A 87 12.97 17.77 -17.87
CA GLY A 87 14.12 17.00 -18.34
C GLY A 87 13.76 15.95 -19.38
N ALA A 88 14.75 15.16 -19.79
CA ALA A 88 14.60 14.08 -20.78
C ALA A 88 14.09 12.75 -20.18
N VAL A 89 13.41 12.79 -19.02
CA VAL A 89 12.94 11.61 -18.28
C VAL A 89 11.43 11.48 -18.47
N SER A 90 10.93 10.26 -18.78
CA SER A 90 9.50 10.03 -18.95
C SER A 90 8.72 10.11 -17.64
N ASP A 91 7.46 10.54 -17.71
CA ASP A 91 6.56 10.64 -16.56
C ASP A 91 6.48 9.32 -15.74
N PRO A 92 6.32 8.12 -16.33
CA PRO A 92 6.34 6.87 -15.59
C PRO A 92 7.66 6.61 -14.86
N SER A 93 8.81 6.93 -15.49
CA SER A 93 10.12 6.75 -14.86
C SER A 93 10.31 7.64 -13.63
N ILE A 94 9.79 8.86 -13.68
CA ILE A 94 9.83 9.79 -12.54
C ILE A 94 8.98 9.22 -11.40
N LEU A 95 7.72 8.85 -11.65
CA LEU A 95 6.82 8.35 -10.63
C LEU A 95 7.31 7.02 -10.03
N THR A 96 7.76 6.09 -10.88
CA THR A 96 8.35 4.83 -10.41
C THR A 96 9.58 5.08 -9.55
N GLY A 97 10.48 5.97 -9.97
CA GLY A 97 11.69 6.32 -9.20
C GLY A 97 11.37 6.94 -7.83
N LEU A 98 10.33 7.74 -7.73
CA LEU A 98 9.91 8.37 -6.48
C LEU A 98 9.22 7.37 -5.52
N LEU A 99 8.45 6.43 -6.05
CA LEU A 99 7.62 5.51 -5.26
C LEU A 99 8.33 4.19 -4.95
N ALA A 100 9.26 3.75 -5.79
CA ALA A 100 9.98 2.49 -5.58
C ALA A 100 10.62 2.33 -4.19
N PRO A 101 11.29 3.34 -3.60
CA PRO A 101 11.85 3.22 -2.26
C PRO A 101 10.79 2.93 -1.18
N VAL A 102 9.62 3.56 -1.29
CA VAL A 102 8.52 3.38 -0.33
C VAL A 102 7.98 1.96 -0.42
N VAL A 103 7.76 1.45 -1.64
CA VAL A 103 7.31 0.07 -1.91
C VAL A 103 8.34 -0.95 -1.43
N VAL A 104 9.62 -0.75 -1.73
CA VAL A 104 10.69 -1.67 -1.31
C VAL A 104 10.78 -1.75 0.22
N VAL A 105 10.69 -0.63 0.91
CA VAL A 105 10.67 -0.58 2.38
C VAL A 105 9.45 -1.30 2.94
N SER A 106 8.27 -1.07 2.37
CA SER A 106 7.03 -1.75 2.76
C SER A 106 7.14 -3.27 2.59
N LEU A 107 7.61 -3.73 1.43
CA LEU A 107 7.82 -5.16 1.17
C LEU A 107 8.82 -5.79 2.15
N ALA A 108 9.91 -5.09 2.48
CA ALA A 108 10.89 -5.58 3.46
C ALA A 108 10.27 -5.70 4.86
N GLN A 109 9.46 -4.73 5.28
CA GLN A 109 8.75 -4.75 6.56
C GLN A 109 7.71 -5.88 6.61
N LEU A 110 6.92 -6.05 5.55
CA LEU A 110 5.97 -7.14 5.43
C LEU A 110 6.68 -8.50 5.47
N ALA A 111 7.81 -8.65 4.77
CA ALA A 111 8.57 -9.89 4.79
C ALA A 111 9.02 -10.27 6.22
N ILE A 112 9.43 -9.29 7.03
CA ILE A 112 9.80 -9.51 8.44
C ILE A 112 8.57 -9.97 9.23
N VAL A 113 7.46 -9.22 9.17
CA VAL A 113 6.27 -9.47 10.02
C VAL A 113 5.57 -10.76 9.60
N LEU A 114 5.37 -10.97 8.30
CA LEU A 114 4.77 -12.21 7.78
C LEU A 114 5.68 -13.41 7.97
N GLY A 115 7.01 -13.22 7.93
CA GLY A 115 7.99 -14.26 8.24
C GLY A 115 7.90 -14.73 9.69
N VAL A 116 7.68 -13.81 10.64
CA VAL A 116 7.45 -14.16 12.06
C VAL A 116 6.16 -14.95 12.23
N LEU A 117 5.08 -14.55 11.55
CA LEU A 117 3.81 -15.31 11.54
C LEU A 117 3.98 -16.69 10.92
N ALA A 118 4.61 -16.76 9.74
CA ALA A 118 4.80 -18.01 9.01
C ALA A 118 5.74 -19.01 9.72
N ALA A 119 6.62 -18.53 10.59
CA ALA A 119 7.46 -19.38 11.42
C ALA A 119 6.65 -20.15 12.48
N GLN A 120 5.48 -19.66 12.85
CA GLN A 120 4.59 -20.30 13.81
C GLN A 120 3.53 -21.15 13.08
N GLU A 121 2.91 -20.60 12.07
CA GLU A 121 1.91 -21.29 11.24
C GLU A 121 2.12 -20.86 9.77
N PRO A 122 2.72 -21.70 8.92
CA PRO A 122 3.02 -21.32 7.54
C PRO A 122 1.72 -21.22 6.70
N PRO A 123 1.65 -20.28 5.74
CA PRO A 123 0.53 -20.15 4.84
C PRO A 123 0.38 -21.40 3.94
N VAL A 124 -0.84 -21.89 3.77
CA VAL A 124 -1.16 -23.06 2.92
C VAL A 124 -0.81 -22.78 1.45
N HIS A 125 -1.08 -21.57 0.98
CA HIS A 125 -0.82 -21.15 -0.40
C HIS A 125 0.11 -19.92 -0.43
N ALA A 126 1.41 -20.13 -0.13
CA ALA A 126 2.40 -19.03 -0.08
C ALA A 126 2.46 -18.21 -1.38
N TRP A 127 2.31 -18.83 -2.55
CA TRP A 127 2.27 -18.13 -3.84
C TRP A 127 1.11 -17.13 -3.92
N LEU A 128 -0.06 -17.50 -3.39
CA LEU A 128 -1.25 -16.67 -3.37
C LEU A 128 -1.09 -15.49 -2.40
N LEU A 129 -0.39 -15.70 -1.29
CA LEU A 129 -0.03 -14.64 -0.36
C LEU A 129 0.88 -13.60 -1.03
N ILE A 130 1.85 -14.04 -1.84
CA ILE A 130 2.71 -13.13 -2.63
C ILE A 130 1.85 -12.31 -3.60
N VAL A 131 0.92 -12.96 -4.32
CA VAL A 131 -0.01 -12.26 -5.22
C VAL A 131 -0.84 -11.23 -4.45
N ALA A 132 -1.36 -11.58 -3.29
CA ALA A 132 -2.17 -10.68 -2.45
C ALA A 132 -1.35 -9.46 -1.97
N VAL A 133 -0.10 -9.66 -1.54
CA VAL A 133 0.81 -8.57 -1.14
C VAL A 133 1.09 -7.64 -2.32
N LEU A 134 1.45 -8.17 -3.48
CA LEU A 134 1.71 -7.35 -4.67
C LEU A 134 0.46 -6.59 -5.14
N LEU A 135 -0.70 -7.18 -5.00
CA LEU A 135 -1.98 -6.55 -5.32
C LEU A 135 -2.33 -5.43 -4.32
N ALA A 136 -2.04 -5.63 -3.02
CA ALA A 136 -2.15 -4.59 -2.01
C ALA A 136 -1.26 -3.39 -2.34
N GLU A 137 0.02 -3.64 -2.64
CA GLU A 137 0.98 -2.60 -3.03
C GLU A 137 0.49 -1.83 -4.26
N ALA A 138 0.06 -2.53 -5.32
CA ALA A 138 -0.44 -1.90 -6.55
C ALA A 138 -1.70 -1.05 -6.29
N MET A 139 -2.65 -1.57 -5.50
CA MET A 139 -3.86 -0.86 -5.12
C MET A 139 -3.53 0.43 -4.38
N PHE A 140 -2.72 0.35 -3.32
CA PHE A 140 -2.41 1.51 -2.50
C PHE A 140 -1.50 2.53 -3.22
N VAL A 141 -0.60 2.10 -4.11
CA VAL A 141 0.16 3.00 -4.99
C VAL A 141 -0.77 3.76 -5.94
N GLY A 142 -1.70 3.07 -6.59
CA GLY A 142 -2.69 3.72 -7.47
C GLY A 142 -3.55 4.74 -6.73
N LEU A 143 -4.04 4.37 -5.55
CA LEU A 143 -4.83 5.25 -4.69
C LEU A 143 -4.01 6.44 -4.16
N ALA A 144 -2.72 6.24 -3.85
CA ALA A 144 -1.83 7.32 -3.42
C ALA A 144 -1.62 8.35 -4.52
N LEU A 145 -1.39 7.92 -5.74
CA LEU A 145 -1.26 8.80 -6.91
C LEU A 145 -2.56 9.60 -7.14
N ALA A 146 -3.71 8.95 -7.04
CA ALA A 146 -5.01 9.60 -7.18
C ALA A 146 -5.22 10.66 -6.07
N THR A 147 -5.01 10.29 -4.80
CA THR A 147 -5.22 11.16 -3.64
C THR A 147 -4.23 12.32 -3.63
N ALA A 148 -2.98 12.09 -4.03
CA ALA A 148 -2.00 13.16 -4.20
C ALA A 148 -2.49 14.24 -5.18
N GLY A 149 -3.28 13.88 -6.18
CA GLY A 149 -3.89 14.83 -7.12
C GLY A 149 -4.78 15.87 -6.45
N PHE A 150 -5.42 15.53 -5.34
CA PHE A 150 -6.32 16.42 -4.58
C PHE A 150 -5.62 17.15 -3.43
N SER A 151 -4.50 16.63 -2.94
CA SER A 151 -3.79 17.20 -1.78
C SER A 151 -3.01 18.45 -2.18
N THR A 152 -3.09 19.53 -1.40
CA THR A 152 -2.42 20.80 -1.68
C THR A 152 -1.05 20.89 -1.01
N SER A 153 -0.86 20.25 0.15
CA SER A 153 0.38 20.20 0.91
C SER A 153 0.60 18.81 1.51
N PRO A 154 1.79 18.49 2.04
CA PRO A 154 2.04 17.24 2.75
C PRO A 154 1.12 17.04 3.96
N GLU A 155 0.84 18.11 4.71
CA GLU A 155 -0.07 18.09 5.87
C GLU A 155 -1.50 17.79 5.42
N HIS A 156 -1.96 18.46 4.35
CA HIS A 156 -3.28 18.19 3.78
C HIS A 156 -3.36 16.75 3.24
N ALA A 157 -2.27 16.19 2.70
CA ALA A 157 -2.21 14.81 2.24
C ALA A 157 -2.49 13.81 3.37
N GLN A 158 -2.01 14.06 4.59
CA GLN A 158 -2.29 13.20 5.74
C GLN A 158 -3.79 13.12 6.04
N TYR A 159 -4.50 14.24 6.00
CA TYR A 159 -5.95 14.25 6.24
C TYR A 159 -6.75 13.66 5.07
N THR A 160 -6.35 13.91 3.84
CA THR A 160 -7.07 13.39 2.66
C THR A 160 -6.91 11.89 2.48
N THR A 161 -5.89 11.27 3.07
CA THR A 161 -5.72 9.81 3.06
C THR A 161 -6.59 9.09 4.10
N LEU A 162 -6.95 9.73 5.22
CA LEU A 162 -7.65 9.09 6.33
C LEU A 162 -8.97 8.41 5.95
N PRO A 163 -9.89 9.04 5.18
CA PRO A 163 -11.18 8.42 4.90
C PRO A 163 -11.04 7.07 4.18
N LEU A 164 -10.21 7.01 3.13
CA LEU A 164 -10.03 5.78 2.36
C LEU A 164 -9.18 4.74 3.13
N PHE A 165 -8.18 5.19 3.90
CA PHE A 165 -7.41 4.32 4.77
C PHE A 165 -8.31 3.65 5.81
N PHE A 166 -9.13 4.42 6.53
CA PHE A 166 -10.03 3.86 7.53
C PHE A 166 -11.16 3.03 6.92
N LEU A 167 -11.63 3.36 5.73
CA LEU A 167 -12.57 2.52 5.01
C LEU A 167 -11.96 1.15 4.71
N THR A 168 -10.73 1.12 4.19
CA THR A 168 -10.03 -0.13 3.84
C THR A 168 -9.71 -0.98 5.07
N LEU A 169 -9.14 -0.34 6.10
CA LEU A 169 -8.82 -1.03 7.37
C LEU A 169 -10.10 -1.44 8.11
N GLY A 170 -11.11 -0.58 8.13
CA GLY A 170 -12.41 -0.87 8.73
C GLY A 170 -13.13 -2.04 8.07
N THR A 171 -13.01 -2.18 6.74
CA THR A 171 -13.54 -3.35 6.02
C THR A 171 -12.81 -4.64 6.43
N ALA A 172 -11.48 -4.58 6.61
CA ALA A 172 -10.71 -5.73 7.09
C ALA A 172 -11.08 -6.11 8.52
N ILE A 173 -11.27 -5.13 9.41
CA ILE A 173 -11.73 -5.34 10.78
C ILE A 173 -13.17 -5.88 10.80
N TRP A 174 -14.05 -5.35 9.96
CA TRP A 174 -15.41 -5.88 9.82
C TRP A 174 -15.40 -7.34 9.39
N PHE A 175 -14.56 -7.70 8.43
CA PHE A 175 -14.36 -9.10 8.03
C PHE A 175 -13.86 -9.95 9.22
N GLN A 176 -12.92 -9.44 10.03
CA GLN A 176 -12.45 -10.14 11.24
C GLN A 176 -13.58 -10.41 12.24
N LEU A 177 -14.48 -9.44 12.43
CA LEU A 177 -15.52 -9.54 13.45
C LEU A 177 -16.69 -10.45 13.04
N THR A 178 -17.04 -10.51 11.76
CA THR A 178 -18.27 -11.15 11.28
C THR A 178 -18.00 -12.23 10.20
N GLY A 179 -16.75 -12.47 9.81
CA GLY A 179 -16.39 -13.50 8.83
C GLY A 179 -17.08 -13.32 7.48
N VAL A 180 -17.44 -14.44 6.87
CA VAL A 180 -18.12 -14.51 5.55
C VAL A 180 -19.64 -14.46 5.65
N ASP A 181 -20.22 -14.61 6.85
CA ASP A 181 -21.66 -14.86 7.04
C ASP A 181 -22.53 -13.61 6.86
N ASP A 182 -21.95 -12.40 7.00
CA ASP A 182 -22.70 -11.14 6.94
C ASP A 182 -22.26 -10.26 5.78
N LEU A 183 -23.19 -9.94 4.88
CA LEU A 183 -23.01 -9.00 3.76
C LEU A 183 -21.72 -9.22 2.95
N ILE A 184 -21.34 -10.48 2.72
CA ILE A 184 -20.06 -10.82 2.07
C ILE A 184 -19.86 -10.13 0.72
N ALA A 185 -20.93 -10.00 -0.08
CA ALA A 185 -20.88 -9.30 -1.36
C ALA A 185 -20.49 -7.82 -1.21
N VAL A 186 -21.00 -7.13 -0.18
CA VAL A 186 -20.66 -5.75 0.13
C VAL A 186 -19.22 -5.66 0.60
N LYS A 187 -18.78 -6.56 1.51
CA LYS A 187 -17.38 -6.59 1.97
C LYS A 187 -16.41 -6.76 0.81
N ARG A 188 -16.67 -7.71 -0.11
CA ARG A 188 -15.83 -7.95 -1.30
C ARG A 188 -15.74 -6.74 -2.22
N LEU A 189 -16.82 -5.97 -2.37
CA LEU A 189 -16.85 -4.77 -3.22
C LEU A 189 -16.12 -3.58 -2.59
N LEU A 190 -16.02 -3.50 -1.27
CA LEU A 190 -15.30 -2.43 -0.59
C LEU A 190 -13.77 -2.58 -0.77
N PRO A 191 -13.01 -1.44 -0.74
CA PRO A 191 -11.56 -1.52 -0.84
C PRO A 191 -11.00 -2.34 0.33
N GLY A 192 -10.16 -3.31 0.02
CA GLY A 192 -9.57 -4.21 1.02
C GLY A 192 -10.38 -5.45 1.36
N GLY A 193 -11.68 -5.52 1.10
CA GLY A 193 -12.51 -6.67 1.49
C GLY A 193 -12.20 -7.93 0.71
N GLY A 194 -12.20 -7.88 -0.63
CA GLY A 194 -11.76 -9.00 -1.46
C GLY A 194 -10.29 -9.37 -1.21
N LEU A 195 -9.44 -8.37 -0.95
CA LEU A 195 -8.05 -8.59 -0.60
C LEU A 195 -7.90 -9.30 0.75
N MET A 196 -8.67 -8.90 1.76
CA MET A 196 -8.68 -9.53 3.08
C MET A 196 -9.04 -11.03 2.98
N GLU A 197 -10.13 -11.34 2.29
CA GLU A 197 -10.56 -12.73 2.10
C GLU A 197 -9.54 -13.53 1.28
N LEU A 198 -8.91 -12.93 0.27
CA LEU A 198 -7.83 -13.54 -0.51
C LEU A 198 -6.63 -13.91 0.39
N ILE A 199 -6.25 -13.05 1.34
CA ILE A 199 -5.16 -13.31 2.28
C ILE A 199 -5.55 -14.44 3.24
N VAL A 200 -6.80 -14.44 3.74
CA VAL A 200 -7.31 -15.51 4.60
C VAL A 200 -7.30 -16.85 3.86
N LEU A 201 -7.76 -16.88 2.59
CA LEU A 201 -7.70 -18.06 1.74
C LEU A 201 -6.25 -18.53 1.50
N ALA A 202 -5.33 -17.59 1.26
CA ALA A 202 -3.92 -17.90 1.05
C ALA A 202 -3.28 -18.52 2.30
N TRP A 203 -3.65 -18.03 3.48
CA TRP A 203 -3.08 -18.47 4.74
C TRP A 203 -3.69 -19.75 5.27
N ASN A 204 -5.02 -19.78 5.40
CA ASN A 204 -5.76 -20.86 6.05
C ASN A 204 -6.14 -22.01 5.07
N GLY A 205 -5.97 -21.80 3.76
CA GLY A 205 -6.50 -22.68 2.72
C GLY A 205 -8.00 -22.48 2.50
N GLY A 206 -8.59 -23.30 1.64
CA GLY A 206 -10.01 -23.28 1.31
C GLY A 206 -10.28 -23.50 -0.19
N ASP A 207 -11.47 -23.09 -0.64
CA ASP A 207 -11.91 -23.29 -2.02
C ASP A 207 -11.28 -22.26 -2.98
N LEU A 208 -10.35 -22.71 -3.81
CA LEU A 208 -9.72 -21.89 -4.84
C LEU A 208 -10.70 -21.46 -5.95
N GLY A 209 -11.89 -22.04 -6.04
CA GLY A 209 -12.96 -21.59 -6.94
C GLY A 209 -13.46 -20.18 -6.63
N LEU A 210 -13.16 -19.66 -5.42
CA LEU A 210 -13.47 -18.28 -5.03
C LEU A 210 -12.52 -17.23 -5.63
N LEU A 211 -11.36 -17.63 -6.16
CA LEU A 211 -10.34 -16.71 -6.66
C LEU A 211 -10.87 -15.62 -7.62
N PRO A 212 -11.72 -15.90 -8.62
CA PRO A 212 -12.24 -14.87 -9.49
C PRO A 212 -13.02 -13.79 -8.74
N TRP A 213 -13.81 -14.18 -7.73
CA TRP A 213 -14.64 -13.30 -6.92
C TRP A 213 -13.84 -12.43 -5.94
N LEU A 214 -12.64 -12.86 -5.58
CA LEU A 214 -11.71 -12.15 -4.69
C LEU A 214 -10.75 -11.25 -5.47
N LEU A 215 -10.23 -11.76 -6.59
CA LEU A 215 -9.29 -11.02 -7.43
C LEU A 215 -9.99 -9.88 -8.18
N LEU A 216 -11.19 -10.11 -8.71
CA LEU A 216 -11.89 -9.10 -9.52
C LEU A 216 -12.10 -7.78 -8.79
N PRO A 217 -12.67 -7.72 -7.56
CA PRO A 217 -12.80 -6.46 -6.82
C PRO A 217 -11.44 -5.87 -6.44
N SER A 218 -10.48 -6.70 -6.04
CA SER A 218 -9.15 -6.25 -5.62
C SER A 218 -8.37 -5.62 -6.78
N VAL A 219 -8.35 -6.27 -7.95
CA VAL A 219 -7.80 -5.71 -9.19
C VAL A 219 -8.60 -4.48 -9.62
N GLY A 220 -9.93 -4.52 -9.47
CA GLY A 220 -10.82 -3.39 -9.77
C GLY A 220 -10.40 -2.13 -9.01
N TRP A 221 -10.13 -2.22 -7.72
CA TRP A 221 -9.65 -1.09 -6.92
C TRP A 221 -8.26 -0.61 -7.33
N ALA A 222 -7.34 -1.51 -7.68
CA ALA A 222 -6.03 -1.14 -8.20
C ALA A 222 -6.16 -0.38 -9.53
N VAL A 223 -6.98 -0.88 -10.45
CA VAL A 223 -7.26 -0.23 -11.75
C VAL A 223 -7.96 1.11 -11.55
N LEU A 224 -8.98 1.19 -10.69
CA LEU A 224 -9.65 2.45 -10.36
C LEU A 224 -8.68 3.49 -9.78
N GLY A 225 -7.75 3.07 -8.91
CA GLY A 225 -6.68 3.93 -8.40
C GLY A 225 -5.81 4.50 -9.53
N VAL A 226 -5.37 3.65 -10.45
CA VAL A 226 -4.57 4.07 -11.61
C VAL A 226 -5.36 4.99 -12.54
N LEU A 227 -6.61 4.66 -12.88
CA LEU A 227 -7.47 5.49 -13.73
C LEU A 227 -7.73 6.86 -13.08
N ALA A 228 -8.02 6.87 -11.78
CA ALA A 228 -8.17 8.11 -11.03
C ALA A 228 -6.86 8.91 -11.00
N ALA A 229 -5.71 8.25 -10.86
CA ALA A 229 -4.41 8.90 -10.94
C ALA A 229 -4.20 9.56 -12.31
N VAL A 230 -4.44 8.84 -13.40
CA VAL A 230 -4.32 9.40 -14.77
C VAL A 230 -5.23 10.63 -14.94
N ARG A 231 -6.42 10.61 -14.37
CA ARG A 231 -7.42 11.70 -14.51
C ARG A 231 -7.14 12.89 -13.61
N PHE A 232 -6.65 12.66 -12.37
CA PHE A 232 -6.61 13.68 -11.32
C PHE A 232 -5.19 14.06 -10.90
N PHE A 233 -4.18 13.26 -11.17
CA PHE A 233 -2.80 13.58 -10.81
C PHE A 233 -2.34 14.84 -11.55
N ARG A 234 -1.71 15.76 -10.82
CA ARG A 234 -1.19 17.02 -11.34
C ARG A 234 0.27 17.18 -10.97
N TRP A 235 1.05 17.63 -11.93
CA TRP A 235 2.49 17.89 -11.78
C TRP A 235 2.80 19.22 -11.09
N GLU A 236 1.82 20.11 -11.05
CA GLU A 236 1.95 21.45 -10.47
C GLU A 236 1.00 21.62 -9.27
N PRO A 237 1.36 22.49 -8.29
CA PRO A 237 0.49 22.82 -7.18
C PRO A 237 -0.85 23.40 -7.68
N ARG A 238 -1.92 23.14 -6.95
CA ARG A 238 -3.19 23.86 -7.14
C ARG A 238 -2.97 25.29 -6.62
N ARG A 239 -3.28 26.27 -7.45
CA ARG A 239 -3.40 27.67 -7.03
C ARG A 239 -4.72 27.88 -6.30
#